data_ab83f9d2c778f961a4bad7b52d508d4c
#
_entry.id   ab83f9d2c778f961a4bad7b52d508d4c
#
_cell.length_a   1.000
_cell.length_b   1.000
_cell.length_c   1.000
_cell.angle_alpha   90.00
_cell.angle_beta   90.00
_cell.angle_gamma   90.00
#
_symmetry.space_group_name_H-M   'P 1'
#
loop_
_entity.id
_entity.type
_entity.pdbx_description
1 polymer ?
#
loop_
_entity_poly.entity_id
_entity_poly.type
_entity_poly.pdbx_seq_one_letter_code
_entity_poly.pdbx_strand_id
1 'polypeptide(L)'
;ACGDDQCGLQAEAVFAATAGQVYLIRLGTWLSAGFGGTGFLDIRPGGSLGGCVDPTVGPNVVAGDVDQAIAYGDVGGTSSYSFGITACNLGDDEIVWVSGAGDHPVVGQNFYRLENGRFEQLGASWVKHGFAALQRDLCCTCIPSSSIASLGVGCSDPYGASLNGSQVTLAPRGEVDAFTGISSWPPGAATGVPQASGLLDRRLQVPTEALDPALHPTALYFAEAIYAAPDDAAHGNAFDNASYRPYQRTGATVQGAHVIEPIDVTERGLPAVAAWAAADPTVLLQEVRVPGEGAFWVASQASPVGGGRWRYSYAIFNVNSSRAAAALGVPAGSQPGAFDMAFPLAHSGDPRSNASWSASQVGGLVVWSAPQFQSNPDANAILWGTTYSFFFESAAPPVDAQGTLVLFRSHGGPSSLTLPIRAPKMPGAPGTSIECMPVVNSGGTVGSLLPGAFDAIANTLGLTITGLPVGSLGYVLTSRQAGFAAFPGGSSGNLCLSGAIGRYVGANARSANAAGAFSVTANLGALPQPLGPVAVQPGETWYFQCWHRDQSPTGPTSNFTASLAASF
;
A
#
# COMPACT_ATOMS: atom_id res chain seq x y z
N ALA A 1 11.64 -24.31 -32.42
CA ALA A 1 11.09 -24.59 -31.13
C ALA A 1 9.69 -25.21 -31.30
N CYS A 2 9.33 -26.08 -30.43
CA CYS A 2 8.04 -26.76 -30.44
C CYS A 2 7.62 -26.93 -28.96
N GLY A 3 6.48 -26.42 -28.58
CA GLY A 3 5.94 -26.56 -27.24
C GLY A 3 4.50 -26.99 -27.27
N ASP A 4 4.09 -27.83 -26.34
CA ASP A 4 2.74 -28.34 -26.18
C ASP A 4 2.50 -28.63 -24.70
N ASP A 5 1.40 -28.12 -24.16
CA ASP A 5 0.98 -28.28 -22.76
C ASP A 5 2.01 -27.87 -21.67
N GLN A 6 2.94 -26.97 -22.01
CA GLN A 6 3.96 -26.51 -21.04
C GLN A 6 3.38 -25.56 -19.97
N CYS A 7 2.24 -24.92 -20.25
CA CYS A 7 1.53 -24.04 -19.32
C CYS A 7 0.09 -24.52 -19.08
N GLY A 8 -0.08 -25.74 -18.58
CA GLY A 8 -1.39 -26.38 -18.44
C GLY A 8 -1.94 -26.81 -19.81
N LEU A 9 -3.05 -26.22 -20.26
CA LEU A 9 -3.61 -26.44 -21.59
C LEU A 9 -3.10 -25.42 -22.65
N GLN A 10 -2.05 -24.68 -22.35
CA GLN A 10 -1.45 -23.67 -23.22
C GLN A 10 -0.08 -24.13 -23.71
N ALA A 11 0.29 -23.76 -24.94
CA ALA A 11 1.59 -24.07 -25.51
C ALA A 11 2.51 -22.84 -25.46
N GLU A 12 3.75 -23.03 -25.02
CA GLU A 12 4.81 -22.03 -25.08
C GLU A 12 5.97 -22.56 -25.95
N ALA A 13 6.52 -21.70 -26.77
CA ALA A 13 7.70 -22.03 -27.57
C ALA A 13 8.69 -20.86 -27.56
N VAL A 14 9.85 -21.09 -26.98
CA VAL A 14 10.95 -20.09 -26.92
C VAL A 14 11.99 -20.44 -27.98
N PHE A 15 12.44 -19.44 -28.75
CA PHE A 15 13.49 -19.61 -29.75
C PHE A 15 14.34 -18.34 -29.89
N ALA A 16 15.60 -18.50 -30.28
CA ALA A 16 16.46 -17.38 -30.57
C ALA A 16 16.04 -16.68 -31.86
N ALA A 17 15.73 -15.39 -31.79
CA ALA A 17 15.41 -14.55 -32.92
C ALA A 17 16.54 -13.60 -33.27
N THR A 18 16.83 -13.43 -34.56
CA THR A 18 17.84 -12.49 -35.07
C THR A 18 17.14 -11.25 -35.63
N ALA A 19 17.61 -10.07 -35.26
CA ALA A 19 17.05 -8.81 -35.77
C ALA A 19 17.09 -8.75 -37.31
N GLY A 20 15.95 -8.38 -37.91
CA GLY A 20 15.79 -8.27 -39.35
C GLY A 20 15.44 -9.59 -40.09
N GLN A 21 15.36 -10.70 -39.36
CA GLN A 21 14.88 -11.97 -39.93
C GLN A 21 13.35 -12.10 -39.80
N VAL A 22 12.73 -12.75 -40.79
CA VAL A 22 11.30 -13.07 -40.79
C VAL A 22 11.11 -14.49 -40.27
N TYR A 23 10.26 -14.65 -39.29
CA TYR A 23 9.93 -15.94 -38.68
C TYR A 23 8.48 -16.29 -38.98
N LEU A 24 8.22 -17.55 -39.36
CA LEU A 24 6.89 -18.08 -39.58
C LEU A 24 6.45 -18.82 -38.29
N ILE A 25 5.38 -18.34 -37.67
CA ILE A 25 4.77 -19.01 -36.52
C ILE A 25 3.56 -19.80 -37.03
N ARG A 26 3.55 -21.10 -36.72
CA ARG A 26 2.46 -22.00 -37.10
C ARG A 26 1.78 -22.53 -35.84
N LEU A 27 0.50 -22.25 -35.70
CA LEU A 27 -0.35 -22.79 -34.64
C LEU A 27 -1.07 -24.04 -35.19
N GLY A 28 -1.13 -25.10 -34.39
CA GLY A 28 -1.85 -26.32 -34.69
C GLY A 28 -2.85 -26.65 -33.59
N THR A 29 -3.88 -27.42 -33.91
CA THR A 29 -4.81 -27.96 -32.92
C THR A 29 -4.37 -29.35 -32.49
N TRP A 30 -4.62 -29.70 -31.25
CA TRP A 30 -4.37 -31.02 -30.67
C TRP A 30 -5.34 -32.05 -31.29
N LEU A 31 -4.82 -33.16 -31.74
CA LEU A 31 -5.53 -34.28 -32.37
C LEU A 31 -6.41 -33.91 -33.59
N SER A 32 -6.89 -34.90 -34.27
CA SER A 32 -7.74 -34.82 -35.47
C SER A 32 -9.19 -34.35 -35.24
N ALA A 33 -9.48 -33.77 -34.09
CA ALA A 33 -10.77 -33.12 -33.80
C ALA A 33 -10.83 -31.81 -34.58
N GLY A 34 -11.62 -31.77 -35.65
CA GLY A 34 -11.78 -30.65 -36.57
C GLY A 34 -12.47 -29.40 -35.98
N PHE A 35 -12.13 -29.02 -34.78
CA PHE A 35 -12.62 -27.81 -34.10
C PHE A 35 -11.45 -26.82 -33.96
N GLY A 36 -11.49 -25.75 -34.78
CA GLY A 36 -10.67 -24.58 -34.55
C GLY A 36 -11.17 -23.85 -33.30
N GLY A 37 -10.26 -23.50 -32.38
CA GLY A 37 -10.53 -22.62 -31.25
C GLY A 37 -10.05 -21.20 -31.52
N THR A 38 -10.60 -20.22 -30.83
CA THR A 38 -10.01 -18.88 -30.73
C THR A 38 -9.02 -18.89 -29.56
N GLY A 39 -7.82 -18.37 -29.79
CA GLY A 39 -6.78 -18.25 -28.77
C GLY A 39 -6.00 -16.94 -28.93
N PHE A 40 -5.26 -16.56 -27.93
CA PHE A 40 -4.34 -15.43 -28.00
C PHE A 40 -2.94 -15.95 -28.35
N LEU A 41 -2.27 -15.28 -29.32
CA LEU A 41 -0.86 -15.45 -29.58
C LEU A 41 -0.12 -14.24 -29.03
N ASP A 42 0.64 -14.43 -27.96
CA ASP A 42 1.51 -13.41 -27.40
C ASP A 42 2.95 -13.64 -27.90
N ILE A 43 3.57 -12.59 -28.45
CA ILE A 43 4.95 -12.64 -28.93
C ILE A 43 5.74 -11.59 -28.16
N ARG A 44 6.61 -12.05 -27.27
CA ARG A 44 7.47 -11.18 -26.45
C ARG A 44 8.94 -11.40 -26.79
N PRO A 45 9.79 -10.37 -26.58
CA PRO A 45 11.22 -10.63 -26.48
C PRO A 45 11.45 -11.55 -25.29
N GLY A 46 11.80 -12.80 -25.53
CA GLY A 46 12.19 -13.73 -24.49
C GLY A 46 13.51 -13.29 -23.88
N GLY A 47 13.65 -13.38 -22.57
CA GLY A 47 14.95 -13.38 -21.90
C GLY A 47 15.81 -14.58 -22.39
N SER A 48 17.08 -14.59 -22.08
CA SER A 48 18.05 -15.60 -22.51
C SER A 48 17.51 -17.03 -22.29
N LEU A 49 17.60 -17.84 -23.33
CA LEU A 49 17.39 -19.29 -23.23
C LEU A 49 18.45 -19.88 -22.29
N GLY A 50 18.11 -20.20 -21.06
CA GLY A 50 19.05 -20.89 -20.19
C GLY A 50 19.08 -20.46 -18.73
N GLY A 51 17.95 -20.06 -18.16
CA GLY A 51 17.84 -19.74 -16.75
C GLY A 51 17.23 -18.34 -16.50
N CYS A 52 16.95 -18.03 -15.25
CA CYS A 52 16.67 -16.64 -14.88
C CYS A 52 17.89 -15.79 -15.20
N VAL A 53 17.68 -14.68 -15.92
CA VAL A 53 18.73 -13.69 -16.12
C VAL A 53 18.92 -12.95 -14.81
N ASP A 54 20.13 -13.00 -14.26
CA ASP A 54 20.47 -12.39 -12.97
C ASP A 54 19.53 -12.84 -11.82
N PRO A 55 19.59 -14.14 -11.41
CA PRO A 55 18.79 -14.59 -10.28
C PRO A 55 19.17 -13.80 -9.03
N THR A 56 18.19 -13.51 -8.18
CA THR A 56 18.42 -12.90 -6.87
C THR A 56 19.24 -13.85 -5.99
N VAL A 57 20.08 -13.29 -5.12
CA VAL A 57 20.87 -14.07 -4.18
C VAL A 57 19.95 -14.68 -3.11
N GLY A 58 20.04 -15.98 -2.90
CA GLY A 58 19.18 -16.76 -2.02
C GLY A 58 17.84 -17.14 -2.65
N PRO A 59 16.95 -17.78 -1.88
CA PRO A 59 15.59 -18.09 -2.30
C PRO A 59 14.80 -16.83 -2.65
N ASN A 60 13.99 -16.85 -3.72
CA ASN A 60 13.08 -15.75 -4.08
C ASN A 60 11.78 -16.29 -4.64
N VAL A 61 10.67 -16.18 -3.88
CA VAL A 61 9.35 -16.62 -4.32
C VAL A 61 8.56 -15.48 -4.95
N VAL A 62 8.10 -15.68 -6.18
CA VAL A 62 7.20 -14.75 -6.88
C VAL A 62 5.97 -15.51 -7.34
N ALA A 63 4.79 -14.86 -7.36
CA ALA A 63 3.64 -15.42 -8.07
C ALA A 63 3.92 -15.33 -9.58
N GLY A 64 4.35 -16.44 -10.17
CA GLY A 64 4.76 -16.51 -11.58
C GLY A 64 3.59 -16.43 -12.56
N ASP A 65 2.41 -16.93 -12.17
CA ASP A 65 1.17 -16.75 -12.90
C ASP A 65 -0.05 -16.69 -11.97
N VAL A 66 -1.04 -15.89 -12.37
CA VAL A 66 -2.38 -15.83 -11.80
C VAL A 66 -3.36 -16.26 -12.88
N ASP A 67 -3.85 -17.49 -12.76
CA ASP A 67 -4.55 -18.22 -13.82
C ASP A 67 -6.07 -18.25 -13.56
N GLN A 68 -6.77 -19.19 -14.21
CA GLN A 68 -8.22 -19.30 -14.21
C GLN A 68 -8.88 -19.14 -12.84
N ALA A 69 -10.02 -18.47 -12.83
CA ALA A 69 -10.86 -18.31 -11.66
C ALA A 69 -11.93 -19.40 -11.57
N ILE A 70 -12.25 -19.83 -10.35
CA ILE A 70 -13.49 -20.53 -10.03
C ILE A 70 -14.42 -19.56 -9.30
N ALA A 71 -15.64 -19.37 -9.83
CA ALA A 71 -16.75 -18.75 -9.13
C ALA A 71 -17.53 -19.85 -8.39
N TYR A 72 -17.68 -19.73 -7.07
CA TYR A 72 -18.39 -20.74 -6.27
C TYR A 72 -19.86 -20.42 -6.09
N GLY A 73 -20.26 -19.17 -6.23
CA GLY A 73 -21.64 -18.70 -6.11
C GLY A 73 -21.76 -17.41 -5.32
N ASP A 74 -22.99 -16.87 -5.28
CA ASP A 74 -23.40 -15.71 -4.50
C ASP A 74 -24.22 -16.16 -3.28
N VAL A 75 -23.96 -15.53 -2.15
CA VAL A 75 -24.78 -15.65 -0.94
C VAL A 75 -25.05 -14.26 -0.38
N GLY A 76 -26.28 -13.79 -0.51
CA GLY A 76 -26.71 -12.52 0.06
C GLY A 76 -26.00 -11.28 -0.52
N GLY A 77 -25.65 -11.29 -1.81
CA GLY A 77 -24.97 -10.19 -2.50
C GLY A 77 -23.47 -10.23 -2.38
N THR A 78 -22.90 -11.33 -1.88
CA THR A 78 -21.46 -11.58 -1.83
C THR A 78 -21.12 -12.81 -2.65
N SER A 79 -20.26 -12.67 -3.63
CA SER A 79 -19.72 -13.76 -4.45
C SER A 79 -18.37 -14.23 -3.95
N SER A 80 -18.08 -15.52 -4.08
CA SER A 80 -16.78 -16.08 -3.70
C SER A 80 -16.02 -16.68 -4.86
N TYR A 81 -14.71 -16.50 -4.81
CA TYR A 81 -13.78 -16.89 -5.87
C TYR A 81 -12.51 -17.53 -5.31
N SER A 82 -11.80 -18.23 -6.20
CA SER A 82 -10.37 -18.54 -6.05
C SER A 82 -9.71 -18.56 -7.43
N PHE A 83 -8.41 -18.28 -7.45
CA PHE A 83 -7.58 -18.25 -8.65
C PHE A 83 -6.59 -19.42 -8.66
N GLY A 84 -6.27 -19.93 -9.86
CA GLY A 84 -5.07 -20.71 -10.09
C GLY A 84 -3.84 -19.82 -9.87
N ILE A 85 -2.81 -20.34 -9.22
CA ILE A 85 -1.57 -19.61 -8.96
C ILE A 85 -0.41 -20.54 -9.20
N THR A 86 0.57 -20.09 -9.96
CA THR A 86 1.85 -20.77 -10.11
C THR A 86 2.92 -19.97 -9.38
N ALA A 87 3.59 -20.58 -8.39
CA ALA A 87 4.76 -19.99 -7.78
C ALA A 87 5.99 -20.14 -8.67
N CYS A 88 6.92 -19.19 -8.63
CA CYS A 88 8.25 -19.32 -9.25
C CYS A 88 9.34 -19.05 -8.21
N ASN A 89 10.42 -19.81 -8.26
CA ASN A 89 11.65 -19.48 -7.59
C ASN A 89 12.58 -18.72 -8.55
N LEU A 90 12.73 -17.41 -8.35
CA LEU A 90 13.61 -16.54 -9.14
C LEU A 90 15.00 -16.34 -8.49
N GLY A 91 15.25 -17.02 -7.38
CA GLY A 91 16.52 -16.99 -6.66
C GLY A 91 17.55 -18.00 -7.17
N ASP A 92 18.75 -17.95 -6.59
CA ASP A 92 19.86 -18.86 -6.88
C ASP A 92 19.98 -20.01 -5.85
N ASP A 93 19.03 -20.15 -4.92
CA ASP A 93 18.95 -21.23 -3.93
C ASP A 93 17.52 -21.81 -3.88
N GLU A 94 17.37 -23.02 -3.32
CA GLU A 94 16.08 -23.70 -3.18
C GLU A 94 15.19 -23.01 -2.12
N ILE A 95 13.87 -22.97 -2.36
CA ILE A 95 12.88 -22.49 -1.39
C ILE A 95 12.33 -23.68 -0.61
N VAL A 96 12.22 -23.55 0.72
CA VAL A 96 11.50 -24.52 1.57
C VAL A 96 10.04 -24.61 1.14
N TRP A 97 9.55 -25.85 0.90
CA TRP A 97 8.20 -26.11 0.35
C TRP A 97 7.46 -27.21 1.14
N VAL A 98 7.72 -27.30 2.43
CA VAL A 98 7.14 -28.32 3.30
C VAL A 98 5.65 -28.10 3.54
N SER A 99 4.90 -29.16 3.76
CA SER A 99 3.45 -29.12 3.94
C SER A 99 2.98 -29.31 5.40
N GLY A 100 3.88 -29.49 6.34
CA GLY A 100 3.54 -29.88 7.70
C GLY A 100 4.18 -29.04 8.80
N ALA A 101 4.66 -27.83 8.50
CA ALA A 101 5.35 -26.95 9.43
C ALA A 101 4.99 -25.49 9.15
N GLY A 102 5.36 -24.56 10.04
CA GLY A 102 5.08 -23.13 9.90
C GLY A 102 6.09 -22.36 9.05
N ASP A 103 7.12 -23.01 8.55
CA ASP A 103 8.21 -22.45 7.76
C ASP A 103 8.06 -22.63 6.24
N HIS A 104 6.87 -23.03 5.78
CA HIS A 104 6.53 -23.07 4.35
C HIS A 104 5.97 -21.72 3.87
N PRO A 105 6.01 -21.44 2.56
CA PRO A 105 5.34 -20.29 1.99
C PRO A 105 3.83 -20.34 2.19
N VAL A 106 3.21 -19.16 2.33
CA VAL A 106 1.76 -18.99 2.29
C VAL A 106 1.39 -18.06 1.15
N VAL A 107 0.20 -18.24 0.55
CA VAL A 107 -0.28 -17.37 -0.54
C VAL A 107 -1.67 -16.83 -0.26
N GLY A 108 -1.82 -15.50 -0.39
CA GLY A 108 -3.09 -14.78 -0.37
C GLY A 108 -3.52 -14.36 -1.76
N GLN A 109 -4.84 -14.22 -1.96
CA GLN A 109 -5.46 -13.77 -3.20
C GLN A 109 -6.23 -12.49 -2.95
N ASN A 110 -6.15 -11.54 -3.88
CA ASN A 110 -6.83 -10.27 -3.88
C ASN A 110 -7.55 -10.02 -5.21
N PHE A 111 -8.58 -9.18 -5.18
CA PHE A 111 -9.27 -8.77 -6.39
C PHE A 111 -9.57 -7.28 -6.35
N TYR A 112 -9.39 -6.60 -7.49
CA TYR A 112 -9.43 -5.16 -7.60
C TYR A 112 -10.30 -4.69 -8.76
N ARG A 113 -10.77 -3.45 -8.65
CA ARG A 113 -11.43 -2.69 -9.69
C ARG A 113 -10.75 -1.35 -9.88
N LEU A 114 -10.55 -0.95 -11.12
CA LEU A 114 -10.19 0.40 -11.53
C LEU A 114 -11.32 0.99 -12.37
N GLU A 115 -11.95 2.04 -11.89
CA GLU A 115 -13.00 2.74 -12.62
C GLU A 115 -13.04 4.22 -12.23
N ASN A 116 -13.16 5.11 -13.23
CA ASN A 116 -13.27 6.56 -13.03
C ASN A 116 -12.15 7.16 -12.14
N GLY A 117 -10.90 6.65 -12.28
CA GLY A 117 -9.76 7.09 -11.50
C GLY A 117 -9.80 6.64 -10.02
N ARG A 118 -10.59 5.61 -9.70
CA ARG A 118 -10.64 4.95 -8.39
C ARG A 118 -10.10 3.54 -8.53
N PHE A 119 -9.00 3.26 -7.87
CA PHE A 119 -8.44 1.92 -7.73
C PHE A 119 -8.86 1.36 -6.38
N GLU A 120 -9.60 0.27 -6.34
CA GLU A 120 -10.23 -0.26 -5.13
C GLU A 120 -10.01 -1.76 -5.00
N GLN A 121 -9.59 -2.22 -3.83
CA GLN A 121 -9.59 -3.64 -3.51
C GLN A 121 -11.00 -4.08 -3.11
N LEU A 122 -11.58 -4.98 -3.89
CA LEU A 122 -12.93 -5.49 -3.70
C LEU A 122 -13.00 -6.61 -2.66
N GLY A 123 -11.91 -7.36 -2.50
CA GLY A 123 -11.87 -8.46 -1.56
C GLY A 123 -10.47 -9.05 -1.39
N ALA A 124 -10.33 -9.86 -0.35
CA ALA A 124 -9.14 -10.62 -0.03
C ALA A 124 -9.53 -12.02 0.46
N SER A 125 -8.77 -13.05 0.09
CA SER A 125 -8.90 -14.39 0.67
C SER A 125 -8.12 -14.50 1.98
N TRP A 126 -8.38 -15.51 2.77
CA TRP A 126 -7.43 -16.04 3.70
C TRP A 126 -6.23 -16.60 2.95
N VAL A 127 -5.13 -16.92 3.65
CA VAL A 127 -3.93 -17.48 3.04
C VAL A 127 -3.99 -18.99 2.97
N LYS A 128 -3.55 -19.55 1.84
CA LYS A 128 -3.41 -20.98 1.65
C LYS A 128 -2.11 -21.47 2.27
N HIS A 129 -2.19 -22.58 2.95
CA HIS A 129 -1.10 -23.37 3.48
C HIS A 129 -1.00 -24.74 2.78
N GLY A 130 0.14 -25.37 2.90
CA GLY A 130 0.36 -26.75 2.46
C GLY A 130 0.67 -26.87 0.97
N PHE A 131 1.91 -27.25 0.69
CA PHE A 131 2.47 -27.33 -0.65
C PHE A 131 3.29 -28.60 -0.83
N ALA A 132 3.43 -29.02 -2.10
CA ALA A 132 4.37 -30.05 -2.54
C ALA A 132 4.83 -29.64 -3.93
N ALA A 133 6.12 -29.38 -4.11
CA ALA A 133 6.67 -28.79 -5.32
C ALA A 133 6.64 -29.74 -6.52
N LEU A 134 6.09 -29.29 -7.64
CA LEU A 134 6.01 -30.04 -8.90
C LEU A 134 7.21 -29.83 -9.84
N GLN A 135 8.07 -28.86 -9.59
CA GLN A 135 9.30 -28.61 -10.36
C GLN A 135 9.04 -28.41 -11.86
N ARG A 136 8.38 -27.30 -12.27
CA ARG A 136 8.05 -26.98 -13.66
C ARG A 136 8.90 -25.80 -14.17
N ASP A 137 8.84 -25.53 -15.49
CA ASP A 137 9.65 -24.53 -16.22
C ASP A 137 8.84 -23.28 -16.63
N LEU A 138 7.99 -22.71 -15.79
CA LEU A 138 7.20 -21.55 -16.19
C LEU A 138 8.03 -20.27 -16.30
N CYS A 139 8.85 -19.98 -15.31
CA CYS A 139 9.54 -18.69 -15.22
C CYS A 139 10.97 -18.74 -15.74
N CYS A 140 11.68 -19.78 -15.43
CA CYS A 140 13.10 -19.98 -15.79
C CYS A 140 13.32 -21.45 -16.10
N THR A 141 14.52 -21.81 -16.62
CA THR A 141 14.94 -23.20 -16.71
C THR A 141 15.03 -23.81 -15.30
N CYS A 142 14.22 -24.79 -15.02
CA CYS A 142 14.15 -25.45 -13.72
C CYS A 142 15.37 -26.32 -13.48
N ILE A 143 16.03 -26.11 -12.35
CA ILE A 143 16.98 -27.06 -11.75
C ILE A 143 16.24 -27.73 -10.60
N PRO A 144 15.65 -28.92 -10.82
CA PRO A 144 14.72 -29.49 -9.86
C PRO A 144 15.41 -29.90 -8.58
N SER A 145 14.76 -29.63 -7.44
CA SER A 145 15.15 -30.21 -6.17
C SER A 145 14.98 -31.72 -6.18
N SER A 146 15.76 -32.42 -5.40
CA SER A 146 15.62 -33.85 -5.16
C SER A 146 14.40 -34.20 -4.28
N SER A 147 13.74 -33.21 -3.71
CA SER A 147 12.62 -33.34 -2.77
C SER A 147 11.42 -32.50 -3.21
N ILE A 148 10.21 -33.04 -3.02
CA ILE A 148 8.96 -32.26 -3.17
C ILE A 148 8.75 -31.26 -2.01
N ALA A 149 9.59 -31.30 -0.98
CA ALA A 149 9.57 -30.40 0.17
C ALA A 149 10.44 -29.15 -0.05
N SER A 150 11.01 -28.97 -1.25
CA SER A 150 11.67 -27.74 -1.68
C SER A 150 11.39 -27.45 -3.15
N LEU A 151 11.30 -26.18 -3.51
CA LEU A 151 11.16 -25.72 -4.89
C LEU A 151 12.53 -25.34 -5.42
N GLY A 152 13.00 -26.06 -6.44
CA GLY A 152 14.32 -25.89 -7.02
C GLY A 152 14.55 -24.53 -7.66
N VAL A 153 15.82 -24.24 -7.95
CA VAL A 153 16.25 -22.99 -8.59
C VAL A 153 15.61 -22.85 -9.98
N GLY A 154 14.98 -21.72 -10.25
CA GLY A 154 14.30 -21.46 -11.52
C GLY A 154 13.00 -22.23 -11.70
N CYS A 155 12.65 -23.13 -10.79
CA CYS A 155 11.46 -23.98 -10.89
C CYS A 155 10.18 -23.22 -10.56
N SER A 156 9.08 -23.76 -11.07
CA SER A 156 7.72 -23.28 -10.76
C SER A 156 6.84 -24.40 -10.23
N ASP A 157 5.82 -24.01 -9.45
CA ASP A 157 4.86 -24.92 -8.84
C ASP A 157 3.43 -24.45 -9.04
N PRO A 158 2.65 -25.08 -9.95
CA PRO A 158 1.29 -24.68 -10.27
C PRO A 158 0.25 -25.28 -9.31
N TYR A 159 -0.65 -24.44 -8.82
CA TYR A 159 -1.82 -24.82 -8.04
C TYR A 159 -3.11 -24.31 -8.68
N GLY A 160 -3.96 -25.24 -9.12
CA GLY A 160 -5.26 -24.89 -9.69
C GLY A 160 -6.18 -24.17 -8.69
N ALA A 161 -7.14 -23.41 -9.20
CA ALA A 161 -8.08 -22.61 -8.42
C ALA A 161 -8.85 -23.43 -7.36
N SER A 162 -9.21 -24.67 -7.65
CA SER A 162 -9.92 -25.56 -6.72
C SER A 162 -9.08 -25.88 -5.46
N LEU A 163 -7.77 -26.09 -5.63
CA LEU A 163 -6.85 -26.32 -4.50
C LEU A 163 -6.65 -25.03 -3.70
N ASN A 164 -6.48 -23.88 -4.37
CA ASN A 164 -6.31 -22.60 -3.71
C ASN A 164 -7.59 -22.12 -3.00
N GLY A 165 -8.77 -22.60 -3.41
CA GLY A 165 -10.04 -22.36 -2.74
C GLY A 165 -10.46 -23.44 -1.74
N SER A 166 -9.58 -24.42 -1.43
CA SER A 166 -9.87 -25.48 -0.46
C SER A 166 -9.89 -24.90 0.96
N GLN A 167 -11.08 -24.73 1.52
CA GLN A 167 -11.31 -24.00 2.78
C GLN A 167 -10.58 -24.59 3.98
N VAL A 168 -10.29 -25.90 3.98
CA VAL A 168 -9.57 -26.59 5.06
C VAL A 168 -8.09 -26.20 5.13
N THR A 169 -7.53 -25.72 4.04
CA THR A 169 -6.12 -25.30 3.95
C THR A 169 -5.95 -23.77 4.10
N LEU A 170 -7.04 -23.04 4.29
CA LEU A 170 -7.03 -21.58 4.40
C LEU A 170 -7.03 -21.14 5.86
N ALA A 171 -6.13 -20.20 6.23
CA ALA A 171 -6.00 -19.62 7.55
C ALA A 171 -5.99 -18.08 7.50
N PRO A 172 -6.29 -17.39 8.63
CA PRO A 172 -6.31 -15.93 8.66
C PRO A 172 -4.95 -15.32 8.35
N ARG A 173 -4.93 -14.22 7.60
CA ARG A 173 -3.70 -13.45 7.32
C ARG A 173 -3.01 -12.93 8.58
N GLY A 174 -3.77 -12.69 9.65
CA GLY A 174 -3.24 -12.22 10.93
C GLY A 174 -2.34 -13.22 11.65
N GLU A 175 -2.30 -14.48 11.22
CA GLU A 175 -1.38 -15.51 11.74
C GLU A 175 0.00 -15.50 11.08
N VAL A 176 0.20 -14.63 10.08
CA VAL A 176 1.45 -14.49 9.33
C VAL A 176 2.14 -13.19 9.70
N ASP A 177 3.40 -13.25 10.09
CA ASP A 177 4.30 -12.12 10.09
C ASP A 177 4.88 -11.99 8.67
N ALA A 178 4.33 -11.08 7.89
CA ALA A 178 4.68 -10.96 6.48
C ALA A 178 6.10 -10.46 6.24
N PHE A 179 6.71 -9.73 7.18
CA PHE A 179 8.08 -9.26 7.04
C PHE A 179 9.10 -10.39 7.23
N THR A 180 8.84 -11.31 8.18
CA THR A 180 9.69 -12.48 8.41
C THR A 180 9.24 -13.71 7.63
N GLY A 181 8.05 -13.68 7.02
CA GLY A 181 7.44 -14.81 6.34
C GLY A 181 6.92 -15.91 7.27
N ILE A 182 7.15 -15.80 8.58
CA ILE A 182 6.80 -16.85 9.57
C ILE A 182 5.28 -16.89 9.77
N SER A 183 4.71 -18.09 9.73
CA SER A 183 3.29 -18.34 9.99
C SER A 183 3.08 -19.23 11.21
N SER A 184 1.90 -19.09 11.86
CA SER A 184 1.49 -19.97 12.96
C SER A 184 1.21 -21.39 12.44
N TRP A 185 1.58 -22.40 13.22
CA TRP A 185 1.30 -23.80 12.91
C TRP A 185 0.67 -24.54 14.11
N PRO A 186 -0.34 -25.41 13.93
CA PRO A 186 -1.10 -25.61 12.67
C PRO A 186 -1.95 -24.38 12.32
N PRO A 187 -2.30 -24.19 11.02
CA PRO A 187 -3.09 -23.06 10.56
C PRO A 187 -4.43 -22.93 11.29
N GLY A 188 -4.80 -21.72 11.72
CA GLY A 188 -6.03 -21.46 12.45
C GLY A 188 -6.00 -21.82 13.95
N ALA A 189 -4.90 -22.37 14.46
CA ALA A 189 -4.81 -22.76 15.87
C ALA A 189 -4.70 -21.57 16.83
N ALA A 190 -4.01 -20.50 16.40
CA ALA A 190 -3.79 -19.31 17.24
C ALA A 190 -5.05 -18.46 17.40
N THR A 191 -5.95 -18.46 16.42
CA THR A 191 -7.13 -17.59 16.38
C THR A 191 -8.44 -18.30 16.73
N GLY A 192 -8.42 -19.64 16.89
CA GLY A 192 -9.63 -20.41 17.23
C GLY A 192 -10.77 -20.23 16.21
N VAL A 193 -10.40 -20.08 14.93
CA VAL A 193 -11.36 -19.76 13.86
C VAL A 193 -12.45 -20.81 13.71
N PRO A 194 -13.69 -20.40 13.42
CA PRO A 194 -14.80 -21.32 13.18
C PRO A 194 -14.52 -22.28 12.03
N GLN A 195 -15.11 -23.48 12.10
CA GLN A 195 -15.11 -24.41 10.97
C GLN A 195 -15.75 -23.72 9.76
N ALA A 196 -15.13 -23.89 8.58
CA ALA A 196 -15.69 -23.35 7.35
C ALA A 196 -17.02 -24.03 7.03
N SER A 197 -18.02 -23.25 6.69
CA SER A 197 -19.36 -23.71 6.32
C SER A 197 -19.92 -22.88 5.17
N GLY A 198 -20.34 -23.53 4.09
CA GLY A 198 -20.92 -22.84 2.93
C GLY A 198 -19.89 -22.41 1.88
N LEU A 199 -20.36 -21.58 0.94
CA LEU A 199 -19.59 -21.24 -0.27
C LEU A 199 -18.57 -20.14 -0.05
N LEU A 200 -18.81 -19.24 0.91
CA LEU A 200 -18.02 -18.02 1.06
C LEU A 200 -16.78 -18.19 1.92
N ASP A 201 -16.89 -18.93 3.03
CA ASP A 201 -15.92 -18.91 4.12
C ASP A 201 -14.47 -19.08 3.67
N ARG A 202 -13.60 -18.19 4.16
CA ARG A 202 -12.15 -18.16 3.94
C ARG A 202 -11.70 -17.88 2.50
N ARG A 203 -12.59 -18.03 1.50
CA ARG A 203 -12.31 -17.72 0.09
C ARG A 203 -12.23 -16.21 -0.13
N LEU A 204 -11.78 -15.80 -1.29
CA LEU A 204 -11.89 -14.44 -1.77
C LEU A 204 -13.38 -14.08 -1.86
N GLN A 205 -13.81 -13.07 -1.13
CA GLN A 205 -15.18 -12.57 -1.11
C GLN A 205 -15.25 -11.18 -1.77
N VAL A 206 -16.18 -11.03 -2.71
CA VAL A 206 -16.37 -9.81 -3.49
C VAL A 206 -17.85 -9.44 -3.48
N PRO A 207 -18.24 -8.18 -3.23
CA PRO A 207 -19.61 -7.73 -3.42
C PRO A 207 -20.05 -8.01 -4.86
N THR A 208 -21.16 -8.75 -5.04
CA THR A 208 -21.61 -9.18 -6.39
C THR A 208 -21.91 -7.99 -7.28
N GLU A 209 -22.48 -6.91 -6.72
CA GLU A 209 -22.75 -5.67 -7.43
C GLU A 209 -21.48 -4.99 -7.98
N ALA A 210 -20.31 -5.20 -7.36
CA ALA A 210 -19.05 -4.65 -7.83
C ALA A 210 -18.61 -5.21 -9.20
N LEU A 211 -19.23 -6.31 -9.61
CA LEU A 211 -19.05 -6.96 -10.92
C LEU A 211 -20.26 -6.78 -11.84
N ASP A 212 -21.30 -6.03 -11.45
CA ASP A 212 -22.46 -5.79 -12.29
C ASP A 212 -22.11 -4.87 -13.47
N PRO A 213 -22.27 -5.32 -14.74
CA PRO A 213 -21.98 -4.49 -15.91
C PRO A 213 -22.90 -3.25 -16.04
N ALA A 214 -24.08 -3.28 -15.44
CA ALA A 214 -24.98 -2.13 -15.47
C ALA A 214 -24.52 -1.02 -14.52
N LEU A 215 -23.87 -1.38 -13.41
CA LEU A 215 -23.34 -0.43 -12.43
C LEU A 215 -21.90 -0.01 -12.78
N HIS A 216 -21.13 -0.92 -13.36
CA HIS A 216 -19.70 -0.74 -13.64
C HIS A 216 -19.35 -1.06 -15.10
N PRO A 217 -19.88 -0.28 -16.07
CA PRO A 217 -19.73 -0.58 -17.51
C PRO A 217 -18.30 -0.41 -18.02
N THR A 218 -17.48 0.43 -17.38
CA THR A 218 -16.10 0.78 -17.80
C THR A 218 -15.02 0.22 -16.88
N ALA A 219 -15.40 -0.59 -15.91
CA ALA A 219 -14.46 -1.13 -14.92
C ALA A 219 -13.43 -2.07 -15.54
N LEU A 220 -12.18 -1.87 -15.16
CA LEU A 220 -11.08 -2.82 -15.35
C LEU A 220 -10.91 -3.61 -14.04
N TYR A 221 -10.66 -4.90 -14.18
CA TYR A 221 -10.50 -5.80 -13.03
C TYR A 221 -9.13 -6.45 -13.03
N PHE A 222 -8.60 -6.70 -11.83
CA PHE A 222 -7.30 -7.32 -11.64
C PHE A 222 -7.36 -8.33 -10.50
N ALA A 223 -6.80 -9.52 -10.71
CA ALA A 223 -6.50 -10.46 -9.65
C ALA A 223 -5.02 -10.35 -9.27
N GLU A 224 -4.73 -10.53 -7.99
CA GLU A 224 -3.37 -10.51 -7.44
C GLU A 224 -3.16 -11.73 -6.56
N ALA A 225 -1.98 -12.30 -6.64
CA ALA A 225 -1.48 -13.28 -5.69
C ALA A 225 -0.27 -12.69 -4.97
N ILE A 226 -0.18 -12.92 -3.65
CA ILE A 226 0.95 -12.48 -2.83
C ILE A 226 1.44 -13.61 -1.95
N TYR A 227 2.73 -13.91 -2.01
CA TYR A 227 3.41 -14.89 -1.17
C TYR A 227 4.04 -14.23 0.07
N ALA A 228 4.17 -15.02 1.13
CA ALA A 228 5.07 -14.75 2.24
C ALA A 228 5.81 -16.06 2.57
N ALA A 229 7.15 -16.01 2.61
CA ALA A 229 8.01 -17.16 2.82
C ALA A 229 9.19 -16.80 3.74
N PRO A 230 9.52 -17.62 4.75
CA PRO A 230 10.55 -17.28 5.73
C PRO A 230 11.97 -17.19 5.17
N ASP A 231 12.35 -18.11 4.31
CA ASP A 231 13.69 -18.15 3.70
C ASP A 231 13.89 -17.04 2.66
N ASP A 232 12.90 -16.74 1.85
CA ASP A 232 12.84 -15.58 0.97
C ASP A 232 13.01 -14.25 1.75
N ALA A 233 12.23 -14.08 2.81
CA ALA A 233 12.31 -12.91 3.69
C ALA A 233 13.67 -12.79 4.39
N ALA A 234 14.27 -13.90 4.83
CA ALA A 234 15.58 -13.93 5.47
C ALA A 234 16.71 -13.45 4.55
N HIS A 235 16.55 -13.60 3.23
CA HIS A 235 17.48 -13.11 2.22
C HIS A 235 17.17 -11.71 1.70
N GLY A 236 16.07 -11.09 2.18
CA GLY A 236 15.68 -9.72 1.80
C GLY A 236 14.95 -9.63 0.46
N ASN A 237 14.41 -10.74 -0.04
CA ASN A 237 13.74 -10.84 -1.35
C ASN A 237 12.22 -10.61 -1.27
N ALA A 238 11.61 -10.53 -0.08
CA ALA A 238 10.16 -10.48 0.15
C ALA A 238 9.47 -9.16 -0.29
N PHE A 239 10.00 -8.44 -1.26
CA PHE A 239 9.43 -7.17 -1.73
C PHE A 239 8.78 -7.27 -3.11
N ASP A 240 9.04 -8.33 -3.86
CA ASP A 240 8.50 -8.61 -5.18
C ASP A 240 7.55 -9.82 -5.22
N ASN A 241 7.09 -10.30 -4.06
CA ASN A 241 6.27 -11.50 -3.90
C ASN A 241 4.83 -11.37 -4.42
N ALA A 242 4.39 -10.15 -4.76
CA ALA A 242 3.08 -9.89 -5.34
C ALA A 242 3.17 -9.84 -6.86
N SER A 243 2.17 -10.45 -7.54
CA SER A 243 2.01 -10.34 -8.97
C SER A 243 0.53 -10.20 -9.30
N TYR A 244 0.20 -9.44 -10.34
CA TYR A 244 -1.18 -9.27 -10.76
C TYR A 244 -1.41 -9.64 -12.22
N ARG A 245 -2.69 -9.92 -12.54
CA ARG A 245 -3.13 -10.17 -13.92
C ARG A 245 -4.45 -9.47 -14.18
N PRO A 246 -4.66 -8.86 -15.36
CA PRO A 246 -5.97 -8.33 -15.77
C PRO A 246 -7.00 -9.45 -15.95
N TYR A 247 -8.26 -9.15 -15.60
CA TYR A 247 -9.41 -10.05 -15.74
C TYR A 247 -10.58 -9.35 -16.40
N GLN A 248 -11.44 -10.14 -17.03
CA GLN A 248 -12.71 -9.67 -17.57
C GLN A 248 -13.89 -10.53 -17.10
N ARG A 249 -15.09 -9.98 -17.21
CA ARG A 249 -16.33 -10.71 -17.03
C ARG A 249 -16.69 -11.43 -18.32
N THR A 250 -17.10 -12.70 -18.24
CA THR A 250 -17.50 -13.47 -19.42
C THR A 250 -18.97 -13.23 -19.82
N GLY A 251 -19.75 -12.56 -18.97
CA GLY A 251 -21.21 -12.44 -19.11
C GLY A 251 -22.00 -13.62 -18.56
N ALA A 252 -21.34 -14.74 -18.23
CA ALA A 252 -21.96 -15.89 -17.57
C ALA A 252 -22.03 -15.71 -16.05
N THR A 253 -22.88 -16.48 -15.37
CA THR A 253 -22.98 -16.56 -13.92
C THR A 253 -23.01 -18.01 -13.44
N VAL A 254 -22.47 -18.25 -12.25
CA VAL A 254 -22.56 -19.51 -11.51
C VAL A 254 -23.22 -19.23 -10.17
N GLN A 255 -24.40 -19.79 -9.93
CA GLN A 255 -25.17 -19.57 -8.69
C GLN A 255 -25.23 -18.08 -8.30
N GLY A 256 -25.45 -17.17 -9.26
CA GLY A 256 -25.54 -15.73 -9.05
C GLY A 256 -24.20 -14.98 -9.11
N ALA A 257 -23.07 -15.63 -8.90
CA ALA A 257 -21.76 -15.00 -9.03
C ALA A 257 -21.35 -14.81 -10.50
N HIS A 258 -20.84 -13.64 -10.86
CA HIS A 258 -20.32 -13.38 -12.20
C HIS A 258 -19.07 -14.24 -12.48
N VAL A 259 -19.04 -14.89 -13.63
CA VAL A 259 -17.84 -15.61 -14.09
C VAL A 259 -16.83 -14.62 -14.63
N ILE A 260 -15.60 -14.74 -14.13
CA ILE A 260 -14.46 -13.93 -14.56
C ILE A 260 -13.35 -14.82 -15.11
N GLU A 261 -12.60 -14.30 -16.06
CA GLU A 261 -11.50 -15.01 -16.71
C GLU A 261 -10.29 -14.08 -16.89
N PRO A 262 -9.07 -14.62 -16.87
CA PRO A 262 -7.87 -13.83 -17.14
C PRO A 262 -7.83 -13.37 -18.60
N ILE A 263 -7.37 -12.16 -18.77
CA ILE A 263 -6.98 -11.60 -20.08
C ILE A 263 -5.54 -11.15 -19.96
N ASP A 264 -4.82 -11.11 -21.09
CA ASP A 264 -3.42 -10.72 -21.07
C ASP A 264 -2.55 -11.65 -20.16
N VAL A 265 -1.40 -11.19 -19.72
CA VAL A 265 -0.39 -11.94 -18.97
C VAL A 265 -0.28 -11.46 -17.54
N THR A 266 0.36 -12.27 -16.69
CA THR A 266 0.69 -11.91 -15.32
C THR A 266 1.89 -10.97 -15.30
N GLU A 267 1.71 -9.81 -14.68
CA GLU A 267 2.78 -8.86 -14.37
C GLU A 267 3.46 -9.30 -13.07
N ARG A 268 4.64 -9.93 -13.25
CA ARG A 268 5.39 -10.57 -12.16
C ARG A 268 6.16 -9.57 -11.32
N GLY A 269 6.19 -9.79 -10.00
CA GLY A 269 6.92 -8.96 -9.05
C GLY A 269 6.33 -7.54 -8.87
N LEU A 270 5.10 -7.32 -9.36
CA LEU A 270 4.42 -6.04 -9.26
C LEU A 270 3.04 -6.21 -8.59
N PRO A 271 2.73 -5.44 -7.55
CA PRO A 271 1.40 -5.46 -6.95
C PRO A 271 0.35 -4.83 -7.88
N ALA A 272 -0.92 -5.22 -7.71
CA ALA A 272 -2.01 -4.77 -8.57
C ALA A 272 -2.21 -3.25 -8.60
N VAL A 273 -1.78 -2.52 -7.58
CA VAL A 273 -1.80 -1.06 -7.58
C VAL A 273 -0.95 -0.45 -8.71
N ALA A 274 0.04 -1.19 -9.24
CA ALA A 274 0.83 -0.77 -10.39
C ALA A 274 0.01 -0.74 -11.68
N ALA A 275 -1.05 -1.54 -11.79
CA ALA A 275 -1.97 -1.51 -12.93
C ALA A 275 -2.64 -0.13 -13.10
N TRP A 276 -2.83 0.61 -12.02
CA TRP A 276 -3.38 1.97 -12.11
C TRP A 276 -2.43 2.92 -12.84
N ALA A 277 -1.14 2.89 -12.49
CA ALA A 277 -0.13 3.69 -13.19
C ALA A 277 0.10 3.22 -14.65
N ALA A 278 -0.04 1.92 -14.93
CA ALA A 278 0.02 1.40 -16.29
C ALA A 278 -1.18 1.86 -17.15
N ALA A 279 -2.37 1.97 -16.55
CA ALA A 279 -3.57 2.45 -17.24
C ALA A 279 -3.62 3.97 -17.41
N ASP A 280 -3.00 4.72 -16.50
CA ASP A 280 -2.98 6.19 -16.52
C ASP A 280 -1.61 6.73 -16.09
N PRO A 281 -0.82 7.31 -17.01
CA PRO A 281 0.52 7.81 -16.74
C PRO A 281 0.54 9.08 -15.84
N THR A 282 -0.61 9.65 -15.50
CA THR A 282 -0.70 10.77 -14.54
C THR A 282 -0.67 10.30 -13.08
N VAL A 283 -0.80 9.00 -12.84
CA VAL A 283 -0.67 8.39 -11.51
C VAL A 283 0.78 8.43 -11.06
N LEU A 284 1.03 9.03 -9.92
CA LEU A 284 2.31 8.95 -9.23
C LEU A 284 2.32 7.67 -8.40
N LEU A 285 3.19 6.72 -8.74
CA LEU A 285 3.36 5.45 -8.05
C LEU A 285 4.74 5.37 -7.41
N GLN A 286 4.81 5.03 -6.13
CA GLN A 286 6.05 4.97 -5.36
C GLN A 286 6.07 3.78 -4.40
N GLU A 287 7.22 3.12 -4.29
CA GLU A 287 7.50 2.21 -3.18
C GLU A 287 8.09 3.02 -2.01
N VAL A 288 7.56 2.81 -0.80
CA VAL A 288 8.00 3.48 0.43
C VAL A 288 8.39 2.42 1.45
N ARG A 289 9.67 2.36 1.75
CA ARG A 289 10.25 1.39 2.70
C ARG A 289 10.09 1.84 4.14
N VAL A 290 9.71 0.91 5.02
CA VAL A 290 9.79 1.09 6.47
C VAL A 290 11.22 0.75 6.89
N PRO A 291 11.99 1.67 7.49
CA PRO A 291 13.38 1.39 7.85
C PRO A 291 13.53 0.16 8.74
N GLY A 292 14.28 -0.84 8.27
CA GLY A 292 14.53 -2.09 8.98
C GLY A 292 13.34 -3.05 9.04
N GLU A 293 12.33 -2.83 8.18
CA GLU A 293 11.11 -3.64 8.12
C GLU A 293 10.57 -3.64 6.68
N GLY A 294 9.29 -3.86 6.46
CA GLY A 294 8.64 -4.03 5.16
C GLY A 294 8.46 -2.77 4.30
N ALA A 295 7.52 -2.82 3.36
CA ALA A 295 7.25 -1.73 2.43
C ALA A 295 5.76 -1.54 2.16
N PHE A 296 5.45 -0.33 1.66
CA PHE A 296 4.16 0.05 1.10
C PHE A 296 4.34 0.52 -0.34
N TRP A 297 3.39 0.21 -1.22
CA TRP A 297 3.23 0.90 -2.49
C TRP A 297 2.16 1.96 -2.36
N VAL A 298 2.45 3.16 -2.83
CA VAL A 298 1.58 4.33 -2.74
C VAL A 298 1.32 4.85 -4.14
N ALA A 299 0.07 4.82 -4.55
CA ALA A 299 -0.38 5.43 -5.79
C ALA A 299 -1.24 6.65 -5.49
N SER A 300 -1.08 7.72 -6.25
CA SER A 300 -1.89 8.93 -6.12
C SER A 300 -2.14 9.61 -7.45
N GLN A 301 -3.36 10.15 -7.61
CA GLN A 301 -3.80 10.85 -8.80
C GLN A 301 -4.67 12.05 -8.44
N ALA A 302 -4.71 13.05 -9.32
CA ALA A 302 -5.67 14.12 -9.28
C ALA A 302 -6.37 14.24 -10.63
N SER A 303 -7.70 14.20 -10.65
CA SER A 303 -8.52 14.32 -11.85
C SER A 303 -9.56 15.45 -11.72
N PRO A 304 -9.83 16.24 -12.79
CA PRO A 304 -10.85 17.29 -12.75
C PRO A 304 -12.25 16.66 -12.69
N VAL A 305 -13.10 17.17 -11.79
CA VAL A 305 -14.50 16.72 -11.64
C VAL A 305 -15.52 17.80 -12.08
N GLY A 306 -15.05 18.87 -12.69
CA GLY A 306 -15.88 20.01 -13.12
C GLY A 306 -16.03 21.09 -12.04
N GLY A 307 -16.62 22.23 -12.39
CA GLY A 307 -16.85 23.34 -11.45
C GLY A 307 -15.57 23.93 -10.82
N GLY A 308 -14.40 23.76 -11.44
CA GLY A 308 -13.11 24.19 -10.89
C GLY A 308 -12.60 23.32 -9.74
N ARG A 309 -13.15 22.13 -9.58
CA ARG A 309 -12.77 21.18 -8.53
C ARG A 309 -11.97 20.00 -9.10
N TRP A 310 -11.17 19.39 -8.23
CA TRP A 310 -10.34 18.23 -8.48
C TRP A 310 -10.68 17.14 -7.49
N ARG A 311 -10.76 15.89 -7.95
CA ARG A 311 -10.75 14.69 -7.09
C ARG A 311 -9.33 14.22 -6.91
N TYR A 312 -8.95 14.00 -5.67
CA TYR A 312 -7.68 13.41 -5.24
C TYR A 312 -7.96 11.98 -4.81
N SER A 313 -7.26 11.05 -5.44
CA SER A 313 -7.40 9.61 -5.22
C SER A 313 -6.07 9.04 -4.77
N TYR A 314 -6.08 8.23 -3.73
CA TYR A 314 -4.90 7.55 -3.16
C TYR A 314 -5.21 6.08 -3.01
N ALA A 315 -4.24 5.21 -3.32
CA ALA A 315 -4.29 3.79 -2.99
C ALA A 315 -2.98 3.40 -2.30
N ILE A 316 -3.08 2.76 -1.14
CA ILE A 316 -1.94 2.37 -0.31
C ILE A 316 -2.01 0.86 -0.12
N PHE A 317 -1.06 0.16 -0.73
CA PHE A 317 -0.89 -1.28 -0.60
C PHE A 317 0.24 -1.58 0.38
N ASN A 318 -0.04 -2.39 1.39
CA ASN A 318 0.98 -2.91 2.31
C ASN A 318 1.52 -4.22 1.76
N VAL A 319 2.76 -4.21 1.29
CA VAL A 319 3.42 -5.40 0.75
C VAL A 319 3.63 -6.43 1.85
N ASN A 320 4.43 -6.09 2.85
CA ASN A 320 4.90 -7.03 3.87
C ASN A 320 5.25 -6.35 5.20
N SER A 321 4.76 -5.12 5.46
CA SER A 321 4.99 -4.49 6.76
C SER A 321 4.10 -5.10 7.84
N SER A 322 4.71 -5.77 8.82
CA SER A 322 4.04 -6.28 10.02
C SER A 322 3.55 -5.14 10.93
N ARG A 323 4.09 -3.93 10.76
CA ARG A 323 3.66 -2.75 11.52
C ARG A 323 2.33 -2.20 11.06
N ALA A 324 1.89 -2.50 9.84
CA ALA A 324 0.64 -2.00 9.27
C ALA A 324 0.51 -0.46 9.31
N ALA A 325 -0.60 0.11 8.87
CA ALA A 325 -0.84 1.55 8.96
C ALA A 325 -2.27 1.85 9.44
N ALA A 326 -2.45 2.93 10.20
CA ALA A 326 -3.72 3.30 10.80
C ALA A 326 -4.13 4.77 10.60
N ALA A 327 -3.32 5.60 9.94
CA ALA A 327 -3.76 6.92 9.53
C ALA A 327 -3.02 7.40 8.27
N LEU A 328 -3.74 8.14 7.43
CA LEU A 328 -3.23 8.83 6.26
C LEU A 328 -3.54 10.32 6.41
N GLY A 329 -2.52 11.16 6.31
CA GLY A 329 -2.65 12.61 6.26
C GLY A 329 -2.16 13.17 4.93
N VAL A 330 -2.97 13.99 4.26
CA VAL A 330 -2.62 14.62 2.99
C VAL A 330 -2.98 16.10 3.02
N PRO A 331 -2.29 16.99 2.27
CA PRO A 331 -2.68 18.39 2.15
C PRO A 331 -4.14 18.54 1.69
N ALA A 332 -4.90 19.41 2.38
CA ALA A 332 -6.34 19.58 2.13
C ALA A 332 -6.63 20.57 0.98
N GLY A 333 -5.73 21.51 0.74
CA GLY A 333 -5.96 22.60 -0.20
C GLY A 333 -7.09 23.54 0.26
N SER A 334 -7.84 24.07 -0.70
CA SER A 334 -8.99 24.93 -0.43
C SER A 334 -10.30 24.19 -0.62
N GLN A 335 -11.26 24.42 0.28
CA GLN A 335 -12.61 23.84 0.25
C GLN A 335 -12.60 22.29 0.09
N PRO A 336 -11.88 21.54 0.94
CA PRO A 336 -11.91 20.10 0.88
C PRO A 336 -13.30 19.55 1.26
N GLY A 337 -13.70 18.45 0.62
CA GLY A 337 -15.00 17.79 0.87
C GLY A 337 -15.13 16.48 0.12
N ALA A 338 -16.33 15.89 0.16
CA ALA A 338 -16.63 14.60 -0.48
C ALA A 338 -15.64 13.50 -0.09
N PHE A 339 -15.39 13.37 1.23
CA PHE A 339 -14.47 12.36 1.77
C PHE A 339 -15.06 10.96 1.63
N ASP A 340 -14.28 10.04 1.12
CA ASP A 340 -14.67 8.65 0.93
C ASP A 340 -13.46 7.73 1.08
N MET A 341 -13.70 6.42 1.29
CA MET A 341 -12.67 5.39 1.33
C MET A 341 -13.23 4.04 0.91
N ALA A 342 -12.34 3.19 0.40
CA ALA A 342 -12.63 1.79 0.10
C ALA A 342 -11.53 0.88 0.69
N PHE A 343 -11.94 -0.29 1.15
CA PHE A 343 -11.05 -1.29 1.74
C PHE A 343 -11.69 -2.68 1.69
N PRO A 344 -10.91 -3.78 1.69
CA PRO A 344 -11.45 -5.12 1.71
C PRO A 344 -12.00 -5.47 3.09
N LEU A 345 -13.21 -6.03 3.14
CA LEU A 345 -13.87 -6.41 4.38
C LEU A 345 -13.21 -7.65 5.01
N ALA A 346 -13.05 -7.64 6.32
CA ALA A 346 -12.77 -8.82 7.11
C ALA A 346 -13.99 -9.75 7.12
N HIS A 347 -13.76 -11.05 7.01
CA HIS A 347 -14.82 -12.06 6.92
C HIS A 347 -14.41 -13.38 7.58
N SER A 348 -15.33 -14.33 7.64
CA SER A 348 -15.07 -15.72 8.08
C SER A 348 -14.57 -15.85 9.53
N GLY A 349 -14.86 -14.86 10.39
CA GLY A 349 -14.42 -14.85 11.79
C GLY A 349 -13.06 -14.20 12.03
N ASP A 350 -12.47 -13.53 11.04
CA ASP A 350 -11.36 -12.61 11.25
C ASP A 350 -11.79 -11.53 12.26
N PRO A 351 -11.09 -11.35 13.39
CA PRO A 351 -11.50 -10.42 14.44
C PRO A 351 -11.38 -8.94 14.04
N ARG A 352 -10.71 -8.65 12.94
CA ARG A 352 -10.49 -7.29 12.45
C ARG A 352 -11.82 -6.55 12.22
N SER A 353 -11.89 -5.32 12.71
CA SER A 353 -13.04 -4.43 12.52
C SER A 353 -13.25 -4.07 11.04
N ASN A 354 -14.51 -4.00 10.61
CA ASN A 354 -14.93 -3.45 9.31
C ASN A 354 -15.39 -1.98 9.41
N ALA A 355 -15.09 -1.29 10.52
CA ALA A 355 -15.42 0.12 10.67
C ALA A 355 -14.58 0.98 9.72
N SER A 356 -15.22 1.84 8.94
CA SER A 356 -14.53 2.84 8.13
C SER A 356 -13.69 3.78 8.98
N TRP A 357 -12.59 4.26 8.44
CA TRP A 357 -11.79 5.29 9.10
C TRP A 357 -12.55 6.61 9.14
N SER A 358 -12.40 7.34 10.25
CA SER A 358 -12.93 8.69 10.35
C SER A 358 -12.10 9.64 9.49
N ALA A 359 -12.79 10.46 8.68
CA ALA A 359 -12.17 11.56 7.96
C ALA A 359 -12.33 12.86 8.73
N SER A 360 -11.26 13.63 8.89
CA SER A 360 -11.28 14.92 9.56
C SER A 360 -10.38 15.92 8.84
N GLN A 361 -10.67 17.21 9.02
CA GLN A 361 -9.80 18.29 8.58
C GLN A 361 -9.06 18.84 9.80
N VAL A 362 -7.77 18.68 9.83
CA VAL A 362 -6.93 19.13 10.94
C VAL A 362 -5.73 19.85 10.36
N GLY A 363 -5.60 21.13 10.71
CA GLY A 363 -4.40 21.89 10.41
C GLY A 363 -4.04 21.99 8.92
N GLY A 364 -5.02 22.12 8.03
CA GLY A 364 -4.80 22.15 6.59
C GLY A 364 -4.56 20.79 5.94
N LEU A 365 -4.70 19.71 6.72
CA LEU A 365 -4.67 18.35 6.21
C LEU A 365 -6.07 17.75 6.20
N VAL A 366 -6.30 16.84 5.27
CA VAL A 366 -7.32 15.80 5.36
C VAL A 366 -6.64 14.60 6.01
N VAL A 367 -7.22 14.12 7.11
CA VAL A 367 -6.70 12.97 7.86
C VAL A 367 -7.78 11.91 7.95
N TRP A 368 -7.50 10.73 7.44
CA TRP A 368 -8.26 9.51 7.73
C TRP A 368 -7.52 8.74 8.81
N SER A 369 -8.25 8.23 9.79
CA SER A 369 -7.64 7.46 10.89
C SER A 369 -8.55 6.37 11.42
N ALA A 370 -7.94 5.24 11.78
CA ALA A 370 -8.49 4.19 12.62
C ALA A 370 -7.95 4.32 14.06
N PRO A 371 -8.55 3.63 15.03
CA PRO A 371 -7.96 3.49 16.36
C PRO A 371 -6.53 2.92 16.29
N GLN A 372 -5.64 3.41 17.12
CA GLN A 372 -4.26 2.90 17.23
C GLN A 372 -4.23 1.52 17.89
N PHE A 373 -3.19 0.74 17.63
CA PHE A 373 -3.03 -0.64 18.14
C PHE A 373 -3.21 -0.76 19.66
N GLN A 374 -2.68 0.18 20.42
CA GLN A 374 -2.78 0.16 21.89
C GLN A 374 -4.20 0.34 22.41
N SER A 375 -5.07 0.99 21.65
CA SER A 375 -6.48 1.21 22.02
C SER A 375 -7.41 0.12 21.44
N ASN A 376 -7.07 -0.43 20.29
CA ASN A 376 -7.81 -1.52 19.65
C ASN A 376 -6.87 -2.34 18.75
N PRO A 377 -6.37 -3.50 19.20
CA PRO A 377 -5.51 -4.36 18.38
C PRO A 377 -6.19 -4.90 17.11
N ASP A 378 -7.53 -4.99 17.12
CA ASP A 378 -8.34 -5.47 16.00
C ASP A 378 -8.93 -4.30 15.17
N ALA A 379 -8.38 -3.09 15.28
CA ALA A 379 -8.80 -1.98 14.45
C ALA A 379 -8.60 -2.28 12.97
N ASN A 380 -9.40 -1.61 12.12
CA ASN A 380 -9.33 -1.71 10.67
C ASN A 380 -8.06 -1.00 10.14
N ALA A 381 -6.90 -1.65 10.27
CA ALA A 381 -5.61 -1.13 9.80
C ALA A 381 -5.27 -1.68 8.41
N ILE A 382 -4.39 -0.99 7.66
CA ILE A 382 -3.83 -1.50 6.40
C ILE A 382 -2.85 -2.62 6.72
N LEU A 383 -3.36 -3.83 6.89
CA LEU A 383 -2.55 -5.02 7.15
C LEU A 383 -1.84 -5.46 5.86
N TRP A 384 -0.85 -6.35 5.99
CA TRP A 384 -0.11 -6.86 4.83
C TRP A 384 -1.02 -7.52 3.79
N GLY A 385 -0.68 -7.36 2.53
CA GLY A 385 -1.45 -7.88 1.41
C GLY A 385 -2.79 -7.19 1.22
N THR A 386 -3.03 -5.99 1.82
CA THR A 386 -4.27 -5.22 1.61
C THR A 386 -3.99 -3.83 1.05
N THR A 387 -4.91 -3.35 0.21
CA THR A 387 -4.93 -2.00 -0.34
C THR A 387 -6.10 -1.21 0.22
N TYR A 388 -5.83 -0.03 0.77
CA TYR A 388 -6.86 0.92 1.18
C TYR A 388 -6.82 2.13 0.27
N SER A 389 -7.98 2.56 -0.19
CA SER A 389 -8.12 3.69 -1.11
C SER A 389 -8.88 4.82 -0.45
N PHE A 390 -8.41 6.06 -0.68
CA PHE A 390 -8.93 7.26 -0.05
C PHE A 390 -9.22 8.31 -1.11
N PHE A 391 -10.33 9.02 -0.97
CA PHE A 391 -10.79 9.98 -1.97
C PHE A 391 -11.31 11.23 -1.30
N PHE A 392 -11.03 12.37 -1.91
CA PHE A 392 -11.68 13.62 -1.56
C PHE A 392 -11.62 14.62 -2.71
N GLU A 393 -12.38 15.70 -2.61
CA GLU A 393 -12.39 16.77 -3.59
C GLU A 393 -11.88 18.08 -2.98
N SER A 394 -11.16 18.88 -3.78
CA SER A 394 -10.69 20.20 -3.39
C SER A 394 -10.81 21.17 -4.56
N ALA A 395 -10.99 22.47 -4.28
CA ALA A 395 -10.94 23.52 -5.29
C ALA A 395 -9.50 23.94 -5.66
N ALA A 396 -8.49 23.48 -4.92
CA ALA A 396 -7.09 23.77 -5.21
C ALA A 396 -6.57 22.86 -6.33
N PRO A 397 -5.72 23.36 -7.27
CA PRO A 397 -5.11 22.55 -8.31
C PRO A 397 -4.06 21.58 -7.72
N PRO A 398 -3.75 20.48 -8.46
CA PRO A 398 -2.77 19.50 -8.00
C PRO A 398 -1.33 20.00 -8.08
N VAL A 399 -0.54 19.57 -7.11
CA VAL A 399 0.92 19.72 -7.07
C VAL A 399 1.55 18.42 -6.55
N ASP A 400 2.85 18.24 -6.77
CA ASP A 400 3.63 17.26 -6.06
C ASP A 400 3.84 17.75 -4.62
N ALA A 401 3.55 16.87 -3.66
CA ALA A 401 3.60 17.20 -2.25
C ALA A 401 3.99 15.98 -1.41
N GLN A 402 4.07 16.18 -0.10
CA GLN A 402 4.29 15.10 0.86
C GLN A 402 3.00 14.83 1.63
N GLY A 403 2.63 13.55 1.70
CA GLY A 403 1.66 13.03 2.64
C GLY A 403 2.33 12.28 3.77
N THR A 404 1.54 11.72 4.68
CA THR A 404 2.10 10.91 5.75
C THR A 404 1.23 9.72 6.08
N LEU A 405 1.88 8.59 6.24
CA LEU A 405 1.29 7.34 6.67
C LEU A 405 1.72 7.07 8.11
N VAL A 406 0.78 7.01 9.04
CA VAL A 406 1.05 6.67 10.45
C VAL A 406 0.96 5.16 10.62
N LEU A 407 2.01 4.56 11.15
CA LEU A 407 2.08 3.12 11.36
C LEU A 407 1.19 2.70 12.54
N PHE A 408 0.57 1.53 12.43
CA PHE A 408 -0.40 1.02 13.39
C PHE A 408 0.26 0.48 14.66
N ARG A 409 1.35 -0.30 14.52
CA ARG A 409 2.10 -0.87 15.63
C ARG A 409 3.39 -0.09 15.89
N SER A 410 3.64 0.27 17.13
CA SER A 410 4.89 0.91 17.55
C SER A 410 5.93 -0.16 17.92
N HIS A 411 6.95 -0.31 17.09
CA HIS A 411 8.15 -1.12 17.39
C HIS A 411 9.35 -0.29 16.92
N GLY A 412 10.39 -0.15 17.68
CA GLY A 412 11.62 0.61 17.38
C GLY A 412 11.73 1.16 15.95
N GLY A 413 11.91 2.45 15.77
CA GLY A 413 11.90 3.10 14.46
C GLY A 413 10.82 4.19 14.32
N PRO A 414 10.62 4.76 13.11
CA PRO A 414 9.69 5.86 12.90
C PRO A 414 8.25 5.43 13.15
N SER A 415 7.44 6.30 13.78
CA SER A 415 6.00 6.08 13.96
C SER A 415 5.18 6.39 12.70
N SER A 416 5.79 7.06 11.71
CA SER A 416 5.16 7.44 10.45
C SER A 416 6.17 7.49 9.30
N LEU A 417 5.65 7.42 8.08
CA LEU A 417 6.40 7.49 6.84
C LEU A 417 5.96 8.73 6.06
N THR A 418 6.90 9.36 5.38
CA THR A 418 6.62 10.42 4.41
C THR A 418 6.33 9.79 3.05
N LEU A 419 5.24 10.23 2.42
CA LEU A 419 4.76 9.70 1.14
C LEU A 419 4.87 10.78 0.06
N PRO A 420 5.66 10.61 -1.00
CA PRO A 420 5.53 11.45 -2.21
C PRO A 420 4.16 11.20 -2.86
N ILE A 421 3.35 12.25 -3.03
CA ILE A 421 1.97 12.13 -3.53
C ILE A 421 1.58 13.32 -4.42
N ARG A 422 0.55 13.13 -5.25
CA ARG A 422 -0.23 14.22 -5.84
C ARG A 422 -1.21 14.74 -4.80
N ALA A 423 -1.17 16.03 -4.50
CA ALA A 423 -2.06 16.64 -3.51
C ALA A 423 -2.52 18.04 -3.94
N PRO A 424 -3.58 18.58 -3.32
CA PRO A 424 -3.97 19.96 -3.55
C PRO A 424 -2.89 20.94 -3.15
N LYS A 425 -2.71 21.99 -3.96
CA LYS A 425 -1.88 23.13 -3.58
C LYS A 425 -2.43 23.76 -2.30
N MET A 426 -1.59 23.85 -1.28
CA MET A 426 -1.98 24.49 -0.02
C MET A 426 -2.19 25.99 -0.22
N PRO A 427 -3.24 26.59 0.38
CA PRO A 427 -3.34 28.05 0.47
C PRO A 427 -2.23 28.58 1.36
N GLY A 428 -1.51 29.58 0.93
CA GLY A 428 -0.44 30.19 1.69
C GLY A 428 0.54 30.99 0.83
N ALA A 429 1.61 31.49 1.43
CA ALA A 429 2.69 32.15 0.67
C ALA A 429 3.22 31.22 -0.44
N PRO A 430 3.63 31.75 -1.61
CA PRO A 430 4.23 30.92 -2.64
C PRO A 430 5.39 30.09 -2.08
N GLY A 431 5.39 28.78 -2.33
CA GLY A 431 6.46 27.88 -1.91
C GLY A 431 6.33 27.25 -0.51
N THR A 432 5.16 27.25 0.13
CA THR A 432 4.99 26.54 1.41
C THR A 432 4.65 25.06 1.21
N SER A 433 5.31 24.18 1.97
CA SER A 433 5.03 22.74 2.06
C SER A 433 5.02 22.28 3.51
N ILE A 434 4.36 21.14 3.78
CA ILE A 434 4.41 20.47 5.09
C ILE A 434 5.40 19.33 4.98
N GLU A 435 6.46 19.38 5.79
CA GLU A 435 7.60 18.47 5.65
C GLU A 435 7.56 17.27 6.61
N CYS A 436 6.74 17.33 7.66
CA CYS A 436 6.73 16.28 8.66
C CYS A 436 5.44 16.30 9.47
N MET A 437 4.95 15.13 9.85
CA MET A 437 3.70 15.02 10.59
C MET A 437 3.87 14.90 12.09
N PRO A 438 2.90 15.46 12.83
CA PRO A 438 2.86 15.40 14.27
C PRO A 438 2.35 14.04 14.76
N VAL A 439 2.71 13.69 15.99
CA VAL A 439 2.12 12.57 16.74
C VAL A 439 0.87 13.08 17.48
N VAL A 440 -0.13 12.21 17.64
CA VAL A 440 -1.33 12.51 18.43
C VAL A 440 -0.94 12.94 19.84
N ASN A 441 -1.50 14.05 20.33
CA ASN A 441 -1.26 14.58 21.66
C ASN A 441 -2.30 14.09 22.69
N SER A 442 -2.14 14.45 23.93
CA SER A 442 -3.05 14.07 25.03
C SER A 442 -4.49 14.57 24.88
N GLY A 443 -4.74 15.55 24.01
CA GLY A 443 -6.09 16.00 23.63
C GLY A 443 -6.77 15.12 22.58
N GLY A 444 -6.12 14.02 22.12
CA GLY A 444 -6.64 13.13 21.06
C GLY A 444 -6.55 13.75 19.66
N THR A 445 -5.79 14.83 19.49
CA THR A 445 -5.63 15.58 18.23
C THR A 445 -4.18 15.60 17.80
N VAL A 446 -3.91 16.00 16.57
CA VAL A 446 -2.56 16.27 16.07
C VAL A 446 -2.33 17.76 15.97
N GLY A 447 -1.19 18.22 16.48
CA GLY A 447 -0.80 19.62 16.39
C GLY A 447 -0.44 20.01 14.97
N SER A 448 -0.90 21.17 14.52
CA SER A 448 -0.64 21.67 13.17
C SER A 448 -0.07 23.09 13.22
N LEU A 449 0.81 23.41 12.26
CA LEU A 449 1.34 24.75 12.03
C LEU A 449 1.08 25.12 10.56
N LEU A 450 0.31 26.20 10.36
CA LEU A 450 -0.13 26.67 9.07
C LEU A 450 0.42 28.06 8.76
N PRO A 451 0.75 28.36 7.50
CA PRO A 451 1.04 29.73 7.09
C PRO A 451 -0.24 30.56 7.14
N GLY A 452 -0.14 31.74 7.68
CA GLY A 452 -1.16 32.79 7.62
C GLY A 452 -0.84 33.84 6.56
N ALA A 453 -1.30 35.09 6.78
CA ALA A 453 -1.03 36.19 5.87
C ALA A 453 0.48 36.49 5.79
N PHE A 454 0.97 36.67 4.55
CA PHE A 454 2.28 37.23 4.28
C PHE A 454 2.11 38.74 3.99
N ASP A 455 2.80 39.57 4.77
CA ASP A 455 2.86 41.01 4.54
C ASP A 455 4.25 41.37 4.05
N ALA A 456 4.33 41.69 2.74
CA ALA A 456 5.59 42.03 2.10
C ALA A 456 6.12 43.43 2.53
N ILE A 457 5.25 44.32 2.99
CA ILE A 457 5.63 45.69 3.44
C ILE A 457 6.20 45.59 4.86
N ALA A 458 5.50 44.90 5.76
CA ALA A 458 5.95 44.66 7.13
C ALA A 458 7.03 43.59 7.22
N ASN A 459 7.32 42.87 6.14
CA ASN A 459 8.23 41.73 6.06
C ASN A 459 7.92 40.68 7.13
N THR A 460 6.65 40.25 7.20
CA THR A 460 6.18 39.31 8.22
C THR A 460 5.37 38.17 7.61
N LEU A 461 5.45 37.00 8.28
CA LEU A 461 4.63 35.82 7.99
C LEU A 461 3.80 35.46 9.20
N GLY A 462 2.49 35.40 9.05
CA GLY A 462 1.60 34.84 10.06
C GLY A 462 1.78 33.34 10.15
N LEU A 463 1.80 32.80 11.37
CA LEU A 463 1.83 31.35 11.65
C LEU A 463 0.67 31.05 12.60
N THR A 464 -0.19 30.13 12.20
CA THR A 464 -1.34 29.68 12.99
C THR A 464 -1.10 28.27 13.47
N ILE A 465 -1.15 28.06 14.75
CA ILE A 465 -0.96 26.78 15.44
C ILE A 465 -2.33 26.31 15.93
N THR A 466 -2.69 25.07 15.65
CA THR A 466 -3.98 24.48 16.02
C THR A 466 -3.83 23.02 16.47
N GLY A 467 -4.90 22.43 17.02
CA GLY A 467 -4.91 21.02 17.42
C GLY A 467 -4.06 20.72 18.65
N LEU A 468 -3.77 21.69 19.49
CA LEU A 468 -3.05 21.51 20.74
C LEU A 468 -3.99 21.16 21.89
N PRO A 469 -3.51 20.51 22.97
CA PRO A 469 -4.27 20.40 24.21
C PRO A 469 -4.62 21.78 24.73
N VAL A 470 -5.87 21.98 25.14
CA VAL A 470 -6.36 23.28 25.67
C VAL A 470 -5.50 23.75 26.82
N GLY A 471 -5.08 25.00 26.77
CA GLY A 471 -4.22 25.60 27.80
C GLY A 471 -2.75 25.21 27.74
N SER A 472 -2.34 24.32 26.88
CA SER A 472 -0.94 23.89 26.73
C SER A 472 -0.05 25.05 26.28
N LEU A 473 1.10 25.22 26.91
CA LEU A 473 2.10 26.21 26.51
C LEU A 473 2.86 25.67 25.27
N GLY A 474 3.01 26.53 24.26
CA GLY A 474 3.81 26.20 23.06
C GLY A 474 4.61 27.40 22.56
N TYR A 475 5.61 27.13 21.71
CA TYR A 475 6.38 28.14 20.99
C TYR A 475 6.89 27.59 19.66
N VAL A 476 7.08 28.46 18.69
CA VAL A 476 7.57 28.10 17.36
C VAL A 476 9.09 27.96 17.36
N LEU A 477 9.57 26.95 16.66
CA LEU A 477 10.95 26.67 16.30
C LEU A 477 11.21 27.08 14.86
N THR A 478 12.42 27.50 14.53
CA THR A 478 12.84 27.85 13.15
C THR A 478 14.19 27.25 12.81
N SER A 479 14.37 26.82 11.55
CA SER A 479 15.66 26.38 11.03
C SER A 479 15.73 26.60 9.52
N ARG A 480 16.95 26.63 8.98
CA ARG A 480 17.24 26.54 7.53
C ARG A 480 17.34 25.11 7.03
N GLN A 481 17.24 24.11 7.91
CA GLN A 481 17.42 22.71 7.56
C GLN A 481 16.26 21.88 8.08
N ALA A 482 15.64 21.11 7.17
CA ALA A 482 14.79 20.00 7.57
C ALA A 482 15.63 18.93 8.28
N GLY A 483 14.98 18.13 9.12
CA GLY A 483 15.61 17.02 9.79
C GLY A 483 14.57 16.10 10.41
N PHE A 484 15.02 15.06 11.08
CA PHE A 484 14.12 14.17 11.80
C PHE A 484 14.82 13.63 13.05
N ALA A 485 14.21 13.86 14.20
CA ALA A 485 14.58 13.23 15.46
C ALA A 485 13.31 12.71 16.13
N ALA A 486 13.23 11.39 16.28
CA ALA A 486 12.11 10.76 16.97
C ALA A 486 12.20 10.99 18.47
N PHE A 487 11.12 11.43 19.09
CA PHE A 487 10.95 11.58 20.54
C PHE A 487 12.12 12.27 21.27
N PRO A 488 12.64 13.40 20.77
CA PRO A 488 13.84 14.01 21.33
C PRO A 488 13.59 14.47 22.78
N GLY A 489 14.55 14.17 23.67
CA GLY A 489 14.51 14.60 25.06
C GLY A 489 13.33 14.06 25.87
N GLY A 490 12.75 12.91 25.50
CA GLY A 490 11.58 12.32 26.16
C GLY A 490 10.25 12.92 25.71
N SER A 491 10.24 13.66 24.60
CA SER A 491 9.01 14.12 23.95
C SER A 491 8.20 12.94 23.42
N SER A 492 6.88 13.05 23.36
CA SER A 492 5.99 12.10 22.70
C SER A 492 5.84 12.37 21.19
N GLY A 493 6.47 13.42 20.66
CA GLY A 493 6.41 13.80 19.26
C GLY A 493 7.77 13.88 18.57
N ASN A 494 7.75 14.13 17.26
CA ASN A 494 8.93 14.17 16.39
C ASN A 494 9.39 15.60 16.12
N LEU A 495 10.67 15.86 16.28
CA LEU A 495 11.29 17.11 15.84
C LEU A 495 11.75 16.96 14.39
N CYS A 496 11.23 17.81 13.50
CA CYS A 496 11.47 17.74 12.06
C CYS A 496 12.38 18.88 11.55
N LEU A 497 13.11 19.47 12.43
CA LEU A 497 14.14 20.48 12.16
C LEU A 497 15.51 19.95 12.55
N SER A 498 16.55 20.40 11.85
CA SER A 498 17.95 20.08 12.16
C SER A 498 18.85 21.33 12.08
N GLY A 499 20.14 21.14 12.33
CA GLY A 499 21.12 22.23 12.30
C GLY A 499 20.92 23.27 13.41
N ALA A 500 21.02 24.53 13.05
CA ALA A 500 20.82 25.65 13.98
C ALA A 500 19.31 25.90 14.17
N ILE A 501 18.77 25.56 15.33
CA ILE A 501 17.34 25.69 15.65
C ILE A 501 17.12 26.91 16.53
N GLY A 502 16.43 27.91 15.98
CA GLY A 502 15.96 29.08 16.71
C GLY A 502 14.64 28.82 17.43
N ARG A 503 14.33 29.65 18.43
CA ARG A 503 13.14 29.48 19.28
C ARG A 503 12.44 30.80 19.52
N TYR A 504 11.13 30.85 19.26
CA TYR A 504 10.26 31.95 19.62
C TYR A 504 9.82 31.82 21.09
N VAL A 505 10.70 32.18 22.03
CA VAL A 505 10.45 32.09 23.49
C VAL A 505 10.06 33.42 24.08
N GLY A 506 9.91 33.48 25.40
CA GLY A 506 9.52 34.69 26.15
C GLY A 506 8.10 35.12 25.81
N ALA A 507 7.93 36.36 25.38
CA ALA A 507 6.62 36.92 25.01
C ALA A 507 5.95 36.23 23.83
N ASN A 508 6.68 35.41 23.05
CA ASN A 508 6.15 34.68 21.92
C ASN A 508 5.75 33.23 22.26
N ALA A 509 6.07 32.75 23.47
CA ALA A 509 5.47 31.53 23.99
C ALA A 509 4.00 31.81 24.37
N ARG A 510 3.09 30.96 23.91
CA ARG A 510 1.63 31.16 24.05
C ARG A 510 0.98 29.94 24.65
N SER A 511 -0.09 30.14 25.41
CA SER A 511 -1.00 29.05 25.77
C SER A 511 -2.08 28.90 24.72
N ALA A 512 -2.39 27.64 24.38
CA ALA A 512 -3.48 27.32 23.47
C ALA A 512 -4.82 27.77 24.10
N ASN A 513 -5.67 28.42 23.30
CA ASN A 513 -6.99 28.87 23.71
C ASN A 513 -7.98 27.70 23.86
N ALA A 514 -9.26 27.99 24.10
CA ALA A 514 -10.31 26.97 24.22
C ALA A 514 -10.52 26.13 22.96
N ALA A 515 -10.07 26.61 21.81
CA ALA A 515 -10.07 25.85 20.54
C ALA A 515 -8.76 25.08 20.30
N GLY A 516 -7.86 25.01 21.28
CA GLY A 516 -6.55 24.36 21.13
C GLY A 516 -5.62 25.10 20.16
N ALA A 517 -5.71 26.43 20.08
CA ALA A 517 -5.02 27.20 19.04
C ALA A 517 -4.36 28.48 19.59
N PHE A 518 -3.31 28.93 18.92
CA PHE A 518 -2.74 30.29 19.03
C PHE A 518 -2.06 30.70 17.72
N SER A 519 -1.70 31.99 17.60
CA SER A 519 -0.98 32.50 16.42
C SER A 519 0.28 33.26 16.82
N VAL A 520 1.27 33.23 15.94
CA VAL A 520 2.54 33.96 16.05
C VAL A 520 2.79 34.69 14.73
N THR A 521 3.28 35.93 14.78
CA THR A 521 3.76 36.65 13.59
C THR A 521 5.29 36.55 13.55
N ALA A 522 5.81 35.90 12.53
CA ALA A 522 7.23 35.79 12.29
C ALA A 522 7.75 37.03 11.56
N ASN A 523 8.70 37.76 12.18
CA ASN A 523 9.42 38.83 11.53
C ASN A 523 10.53 38.23 10.64
N LEU A 524 10.38 38.29 9.34
CA LEU A 524 11.34 37.70 8.38
C LEU A 524 12.65 38.47 8.30
N GLY A 525 12.68 39.71 8.77
CA GLY A 525 13.93 40.46 8.94
C GLY A 525 14.77 40.04 10.17
N ALA A 526 14.21 39.19 11.05
CA ALA A 526 14.86 38.81 12.33
C ALA A 526 14.34 37.47 12.87
N LEU A 527 14.44 36.39 12.09
CA LEU A 527 14.10 35.05 12.57
C LEU A 527 15.08 34.61 13.68
N PRO A 528 14.59 34.08 14.79
CA PRO A 528 15.47 33.64 15.86
C PRO A 528 16.39 32.51 15.42
N GLN A 529 17.66 32.59 15.82
CA GLN A 529 18.67 31.56 15.63
C GLN A 529 19.57 31.50 16.89
N PRO A 530 20.30 30.42 17.16
CA PRO A 530 21.13 30.28 18.39
C PRO A 530 22.19 31.35 18.56
N LEU A 531 22.72 31.87 17.44
CA LEU A 531 23.78 32.91 17.45
C LEU A 531 23.25 34.33 17.28
N GLY A 532 21.93 34.52 17.34
CA GLY A 532 21.26 35.79 17.16
C GLY A 532 20.29 35.79 15.97
N PRO A 533 19.38 36.80 15.91
CA PRO A 533 18.38 36.87 14.83
C PRO A 533 19.02 36.99 13.44
N VAL A 534 18.40 36.36 12.43
CA VAL A 534 18.87 36.36 11.06
C VAL A 534 17.72 36.77 10.14
N ALA A 535 18.02 37.63 9.15
CA ALA A 535 17.08 37.99 8.11
C ALA A 535 17.00 36.90 7.03
N VAL A 536 15.78 36.62 6.57
CA VAL A 536 15.51 35.75 5.42
C VAL A 536 16.03 36.44 4.15
N GLN A 537 16.69 35.65 3.30
CA GLN A 537 17.15 36.11 1.99
C GLN A 537 16.28 35.55 0.85
N PRO A 538 16.10 36.25 -0.28
CA PRO A 538 15.41 35.72 -1.44
C PRO A 538 16.04 34.38 -1.89
N GLY A 539 15.18 33.40 -2.17
CA GLY A 539 15.57 32.03 -2.56
C GLY A 539 15.89 31.10 -1.38
N GLU A 540 15.85 31.59 -0.13
CA GLU A 540 16.01 30.71 1.03
C GLU A 540 14.72 29.96 1.36
N THR A 541 14.87 28.71 1.81
CA THR A 541 13.80 27.94 2.44
C THR A 541 14.03 27.89 3.93
N TRP A 542 13.01 28.23 4.70
CA TRP A 542 13.00 28.16 6.14
C TRP A 542 11.94 27.20 6.62
N TYR A 543 12.25 26.48 7.68
CA TYR A 543 11.39 25.45 8.29
C TYR A 543 10.90 25.93 9.65
N PHE A 544 9.62 25.76 9.92
CA PHE A 544 8.95 26.14 11.15
C PHE A 544 8.25 24.95 11.76
N GLN A 545 8.30 24.81 13.09
CA GLN A 545 7.58 23.77 13.82
C GLN A 545 7.23 24.29 15.21
N CYS A 546 6.07 23.94 15.76
CA CYS A 546 5.73 24.31 17.12
C CYS A 546 6.03 23.17 18.08
N TRP A 547 6.81 23.44 19.12
CA TRP A 547 6.92 22.63 20.32
C TRP A 547 5.82 23.03 21.31
N HIS A 548 5.18 22.08 21.98
CA HIS A 548 4.19 22.35 23.02
C HIS A 548 4.27 21.35 24.18
N ARG A 549 3.78 21.74 25.34
CA ARG A 549 3.61 20.84 26.49
C ARG A 549 2.50 19.83 26.17
N ASP A 550 2.69 18.61 26.67
CA ASP A 550 1.76 17.53 26.53
C ASP A 550 1.76 16.63 27.77
N GLN A 551 0.86 15.65 27.82
CA GLN A 551 0.77 14.65 28.88
C GLN A 551 0.92 13.25 28.25
N SER A 552 1.60 12.36 28.95
CA SER A 552 1.65 10.94 28.64
C SER A 552 1.04 10.13 29.80
N PRO A 553 0.74 8.86 29.62
CA PRO A 553 0.27 8.01 30.72
C PRO A 553 1.24 7.93 31.90
N THR A 554 2.51 8.24 31.68
CA THR A 554 3.57 8.20 32.69
C THR A 554 3.90 9.58 33.29
N GLY A 555 3.23 10.67 32.85
CA GLY A 555 3.44 12.02 33.37
C GLY A 555 3.61 13.09 32.29
N PRO A 556 4.01 14.30 32.73
CA PRO A 556 4.21 15.44 31.82
C PRO A 556 5.26 15.14 30.76
N THR A 557 4.97 15.51 29.51
CA THR A 557 5.86 15.39 28.37
C THR A 557 5.76 16.62 27.48
N SER A 558 6.28 16.56 26.28
CA SER A 558 6.09 17.53 25.21
C SER A 558 5.76 16.84 23.91
N ASN A 559 5.25 17.60 22.95
CA ASN A 559 4.97 17.13 21.62
C ASN A 559 5.29 18.23 20.59
N PHE A 560 5.21 17.91 19.30
CA PHE A 560 5.49 18.82 18.20
C PHE A 560 4.34 18.83 17.20
N THR A 561 4.12 19.96 16.54
CA THR A 561 3.20 20.05 15.39
C THR A 561 3.82 19.46 14.13
N ALA A 562 3.05 19.43 13.05
CA ALA A 562 3.63 19.37 11.71
C ALA A 562 4.69 20.46 11.52
N SER A 563 5.70 20.22 10.69
CA SER A 563 6.64 21.25 10.26
C SER A 563 6.18 21.87 8.94
N LEU A 564 6.40 23.18 8.82
CA LEU A 564 6.09 23.99 7.65
C LEU A 564 7.40 24.43 7.00
N ALA A 565 7.61 24.15 5.74
CA ALA A 565 8.64 24.80 4.92
C ALA A 565 8.04 26.02 4.22
N ALA A 566 8.77 27.13 4.19
CA ALA A 566 8.42 28.33 3.46
C ALA A 566 9.63 28.82 2.64
N SER A 567 9.47 28.90 1.34
CA SER A 567 10.46 29.43 0.40
C SER A 567 10.14 30.88 0.06
N PHE A 568 11.10 31.76 0.20
CA PHE A 568 10.95 33.22 0.08
C PHE A 568 11.59 33.80 -1.16
#